data_ac889b664980f49723651816cdda9b34
#
_entry.id   ac889b664980f49723651816cdda9b34
#
_cell.length_a   1.000
_cell.length_b   1.000
_cell.length_c   1.000
_cell.angle_alpha   90.00
_cell.angle_beta   90.00
_cell.angle_gamma   90.00
#
_symmetry.space_group_name_H-M   'P 1'
#
loop_
_entity.id
_entity.type
_entity.pdbx_description
1 polymer ?
#
loop_
_entity_poly.entity_id
_entity_poly.type
_entity_poly.pdbx_seq_one_letter_code
_entity_poly.pdbx_strand_id
1 'polypeptide(L)'
;ACVAMPNVATGTALIAVSPSGENQIVVAPGANRYLLPEQVEAPVADAVICQLEVPVETIASVAAAYKGFFCVNLAPAMEIDVTVLQRADLIVVNETESAWYGASLSACAGFVATTRGAGVASLERDGELVAEARPPATEAVDATGAGDTFTAALTVALVEGQAPEKALQFACAAGAMAATKMGAQPSLPMRSEVVIDGQ
;
A
#
# COMPACT_ATOMS: atom_id res chain seq x y z
N ALA A 1 15.91 6.25 -7.62
CA ALA A 1 16.72 7.48 -7.63
C ALA A 1 15.93 8.57 -6.89
N CYS A 2 16.62 9.44 -6.13
CA CYS A 2 15.98 10.58 -5.48
C CYS A 2 16.38 11.85 -6.22
N VAL A 3 15.42 12.77 -6.40
CA VAL A 3 15.68 14.10 -6.97
C VAL A 3 15.75 15.10 -5.82
N ALA A 4 16.88 15.81 -5.71
CA ALA A 4 17.02 16.88 -4.71
C ALA A 4 16.39 18.17 -5.23
N MET A 5 15.49 18.76 -4.44
CA MET A 5 14.82 20.03 -4.75
C MET A 5 15.51 21.16 -3.96
N PRO A 6 16.24 22.08 -4.61
CA PRO A 6 16.83 23.24 -3.91
C PRO A 6 15.73 24.11 -3.27
N ASN A 7 15.98 24.56 -2.04
CA ASN A 7 15.11 25.47 -1.31
C ASN A 7 13.70 24.94 -0.96
N VAL A 8 13.47 23.63 -1.08
CA VAL A 8 12.23 22.98 -0.65
C VAL A 8 12.58 21.93 0.41
N ALA A 9 11.91 22.00 1.57
CA ALA A 9 12.10 21.02 2.61
C ALA A 9 11.56 19.65 2.19
N THR A 10 12.19 18.59 2.63
CA THR A 10 11.66 17.23 2.51
C THR A 10 10.28 17.14 3.17
N GLY A 11 9.39 16.33 2.65
CA GLY A 11 8.09 16.05 3.27
C GLY A 11 8.27 15.55 4.70
N THR A 12 7.37 15.98 5.59
CA THR A 12 7.42 15.64 7.02
C THR A 12 6.03 15.22 7.48
N ALA A 13 5.95 14.12 8.21
CA ALA A 13 4.76 13.68 8.90
C ALA A 13 4.94 13.84 10.42
N LEU A 14 4.00 14.53 11.06
CA LEU A 14 3.87 14.60 12.51
C LEU A 14 2.86 13.54 12.95
N ILE A 15 3.34 12.51 13.62
CA ILE A 15 2.55 11.35 14.01
C ILE A 15 2.31 11.40 15.51
N ALA A 16 1.05 11.54 15.92
CA ALA A 16 0.62 11.40 17.30
C ALA A 16 0.04 10.01 17.51
N VAL A 17 0.64 9.23 18.40
CA VAL A 17 0.17 7.88 18.73
C VAL A 17 -0.52 7.91 20.09
N SER A 18 -1.76 7.42 20.14
CA SER A 18 -2.53 7.30 21.39
C SER A 18 -2.05 6.11 22.23
N PRO A 19 -2.40 6.04 23.51
CA PRO A 19 -2.12 4.86 24.33
C PRO A 19 -2.77 3.56 23.83
N SER A 20 -3.79 3.66 22.97
CA SER A 20 -4.44 2.51 22.31
C SER A 20 -3.71 2.05 21.04
N GLY A 21 -2.61 2.73 20.63
CA GLY A 21 -1.88 2.43 19.40
C GLY A 21 -2.47 3.09 18.13
N GLU A 22 -3.59 3.82 18.27
CA GLU A 22 -4.14 4.59 17.15
C GLU A 22 -3.26 5.81 16.84
N ASN A 23 -3.08 6.10 15.56
CA ASN A 23 -2.30 7.24 15.13
C ASN A 23 -3.16 8.33 14.45
N GLN A 24 -2.73 9.57 14.62
CA GLN A 24 -3.19 10.73 13.85
C GLN A 24 -1.98 11.34 13.18
N ILE A 25 -2.07 11.56 11.87
CA ILE A 25 -0.95 12.00 11.06
C ILE A 25 -1.27 13.35 10.42
N VAL A 26 -0.41 14.34 10.66
CA VAL A 26 -0.44 15.62 9.94
C VAL A 26 0.73 15.65 8.98
N VAL A 27 0.45 15.71 7.69
CA VAL A 27 1.46 15.68 6.63
C VAL A 27 1.72 17.08 6.07
N ALA A 28 3.00 17.46 6.06
CA ALA A 28 3.52 18.57 5.27
C ALA A 28 4.26 17.97 4.07
N PRO A 29 3.67 17.93 2.86
CA PRO A 29 4.20 17.15 1.74
C PRO A 29 5.57 17.63 1.23
N GLY A 30 5.93 18.88 1.46
CA GLY A 30 7.24 19.41 1.08
C GLY A 30 7.61 19.11 -0.37
N ALA A 31 8.81 18.58 -0.59
CA ALA A 31 9.34 18.25 -1.91
C ALA A 31 8.52 17.19 -2.67
N ASN A 32 7.77 16.33 -1.98
CA ASN A 32 6.96 15.31 -2.63
C ASN A 32 5.92 15.92 -3.59
N ARG A 33 5.39 17.11 -3.25
CA ARG A 33 4.42 17.83 -4.09
C ARG A 33 4.99 18.25 -5.45
N TYR A 34 6.29 18.27 -5.60
CA TYR A 34 6.97 18.75 -6.81
C TYR A 34 7.59 17.62 -7.63
N LEU A 35 7.24 16.37 -7.36
CA LEU A 35 7.65 15.26 -8.21
C LEU A 35 6.78 15.26 -9.46
N LEU A 36 7.32 15.80 -10.56
CA LEU A 36 6.60 15.95 -11.82
C LEU A 36 6.80 14.69 -12.71
N PRO A 37 5.85 14.40 -13.62
CA PRO A 37 5.91 13.24 -14.51
C PRO A 37 7.23 13.12 -15.29
N GLU A 38 7.77 14.23 -15.78
CA GLU A 38 9.02 14.28 -16.56
C GLU A 38 10.28 13.97 -15.75
N GLN A 39 10.17 13.92 -14.42
CA GLN A 39 11.27 13.58 -13.53
C GLN A 39 11.30 12.07 -13.20
N VAL A 40 10.29 11.34 -13.62
CA VAL A 40 10.15 9.90 -13.32
C VAL A 40 10.24 9.10 -14.60
N GLU A 41 11.37 8.41 -14.77
CA GLU A 41 11.52 7.41 -15.82
C GLU A 41 10.81 6.12 -15.37
N ALA A 42 10.15 5.43 -16.31
CA ALA A 42 9.55 4.13 -16.03
C ALA A 42 10.65 3.16 -15.55
N PRO A 43 10.54 2.63 -14.33
CA PRO A 43 11.59 1.80 -13.77
C PRO A 43 11.69 0.45 -14.49
N VAL A 44 12.93 -0.07 -14.58
CA VAL A 44 13.17 -1.46 -14.98
C VAL A 44 13.07 -2.31 -13.73
N ALA A 45 11.90 -2.84 -13.46
CA ALA A 45 11.56 -3.64 -12.28
C ALA A 45 10.40 -4.60 -12.61
N ASP A 46 10.23 -5.65 -11.81
CA ASP A 46 9.12 -6.59 -11.98
C ASP A 46 7.79 -5.98 -11.48
N ALA A 47 7.85 -5.11 -10.49
CA ALA A 47 6.71 -4.39 -9.94
C ALA A 47 7.02 -2.93 -9.62
N VAL A 48 5.99 -2.10 -9.66
CA VAL A 48 5.99 -0.72 -9.15
C VAL A 48 4.84 -0.57 -8.17
N ILE A 49 5.12 0.00 -7.02
CA ILE A 49 4.12 0.38 -6.03
C ILE A 49 4.06 1.90 -5.99
N CYS A 50 2.89 2.46 -6.17
CA CYS A 50 2.60 3.88 -6.00
C CYS A 50 1.63 4.08 -4.83
N GLN A 51 1.65 5.31 -4.30
CA GLN A 51 0.82 5.76 -3.21
C GLN A 51 0.46 7.23 -3.49
N LEU A 52 -0.58 7.77 -2.85
CA LEU A 52 -1.14 9.09 -3.21
C LEU A 52 -0.51 10.27 -2.45
N GLU A 53 0.74 10.17 -2.04
CA GLU A 53 1.48 11.27 -1.40
C GLU A 53 2.37 12.09 -2.36
N VAL A 54 2.28 11.80 -3.65
CA VAL A 54 2.89 12.56 -4.75
C VAL A 54 1.79 13.02 -5.70
N PRO A 55 2.06 13.96 -6.65
CA PRO A 55 1.04 14.41 -7.59
C PRO A 55 0.42 13.25 -8.38
N VAL A 56 -0.92 13.25 -8.46
CA VAL A 56 -1.67 12.18 -9.14
C VAL A 56 -1.34 12.08 -10.63
N GLU A 57 -0.94 13.17 -11.24
CA GLU A 57 -0.48 13.22 -12.64
C GLU A 57 0.79 12.40 -12.85
N THR A 58 1.65 12.37 -11.85
CA THR A 58 2.88 11.56 -11.88
C THR A 58 2.55 10.08 -11.77
N ILE A 59 1.60 9.73 -10.90
CA ILE A 59 1.13 8.34 -10.78
C ILE A 59 0.46 7.89 -12.09
N ALA A 60 -0.38 8.74 -12.70
CA ALA A 60 -1.02 8.46 -13.97
C ALA A 60 0.01 8.24 -15.10
N SER A 61 1.06 9.08 -15.12
CA SER A 61 2.16 8.91 -16.08
C SER A 61 2.90 7.59 -15.90
N VAL A 62 3.21 7.21 -14.66
CA VAL A 62 3.83 5.92 -14.34
C VAL A 62 2.92 4.77 -14.75
N ALA A 63 1.64 4.82 -14.39
CA ALA A 63 0.65 3.81 -14.76
C ALA A 63 0.56 3.60 -16.27
N ALA A 64 0.59 4.67 -17.06
CA ALA A 64 0.52 4.60 -18.52
C ALA A 64 1.82 4.03 -19.15
N ALA A 65 2.96 4.40 -18.61
CA ALA A 65 4.27 4.05 -19.18
C ALA A 65 4.76 2.65 -18.76
N TYR A 66 4.51 2.25 -17.50
CA TYR A 66 5.01 1.01 -16.93
C TYR A 66 4.22 -0.20 -17.43
N LYS A 67 4.93 -1.30 -17.75
CA LYS A 67 4.34 -2.51 -18.35
C LYS A 67 4.39 -3.75 -17.44
N GLY A 68 5.11 -3.69 -16.32
CA GLY A 68 5.16 -4.75 -15.33
C GLY A 68 3.95 -4.71 -14.36
N PHE A 69 4.06 -5.39 -13.23
CA PHE A 69 3.02 -5.42 -12.21
C PHE A 69 2.87 -4.05 -11.52
N PHE A 70 1.73 -3.41 -11.67
CA PHE A 70 1.46 -2.08 -11.14
C PHE A 70 0.50 -2.17 -9.93
N CYS A 71 1.02 -1.83 -8.77
CA CYS A 71 0.26 -1.72 -7.54
C CYS A 71 0.03 -0.25 -7.19
N VAL A 72 -1.17 0.10 -6.76
CA VAL A 72 -1.47 1.40 -6.17
C VAL A 72 -2.16 1.23 -4.82
N ASN A 73 -1.53 1.77 -3.77
CA ASN A 73 -2.17 1.97 -2.48
C ASN A 73 -2.88 3.33 -2.50
N LEU A 74 -4.21 3.33 -2.46
CA LEU A 74 -5.04 4.53 -2.60
C LEU A 74 -5.12 5.32 -1.28
N ALA A 75 -4.00 5.53 -0.64
CA ALA A 75 -3.83 6.26 0.61
C ALA A 75 -2.96 7.53 0.40
N PRO A 76 -3.39 8.69 0.92
CA PRO A 76 -4.71 9.00 1.47
C PRO A 76 -5.80 9.05 0.38
N ALA A 77 -7.07 8.86 0.75
CA ALA A 77 -8.18 8.93 -0.19
C ALA A 77 -8.25 10.31 -0.87
N MET A 78 -8.21 10.32 -2.19
CA MET A 78 -8.35 11.52 -3.02
C MET A 78 -8.84 11.16 -4.42
N GLU A 79 -9.26 12.16 -5.19
CA GLU A 79 -9.63 11.96 -6.59
C GLU A 79 -8.42 11.49 -7.41
N ILE A 80 -8.64 10.45 -8.22
CA ILE A 80 -7.65 9.89 -9.12
C ILE A 80 -8.30 9.55 -10.47
N ASP A 81 -7.53 9.66 -11.54
CA ASP A 81 -8.02 9.31 -12.87
C ASP A 81 -8.37 7.81 -12.92
N VAL A 82 -9.55 7.50 -13.47
CA VAL A 82 -10.03 6.13 -13.60
C VAL A 82 -9.08 5.23 -14.39
N THR A 83 -8.29 5.78 -15.30
CA THR A 83 -7.28 5.04 -16.08
C THR A 83 -6.19 4.43 -15.19
N VAL A 84 -5.88 5.05 -14.05
CA VAL A 84 -4.96 4.48 -13.05
C VAL A 84 -5.57 3.25 -12.40
N LEU A 85 -6.86 3.30 -12.04
CA LEU A 85 -7.59 2.17 -11.47
C LEU A 85 -7.67 1.02 -12.48
N GLN A 86 -8.00 1.34 -13.74
CA GLN A 86 -8.08 0.35 -14.84
C GLN A 86 -6.73 -0.31 -15.14
N ARG A 87 -5.63 0.43 -14.94
CA ARG A 87 -4.27 -0.10 -15.17
C ARG A 87 -3.76 -0.96 -14.03
N ALA A 88 -4.29 -0.79 -12.82
CA ALA A 88 -3.78 -1.46 -11.65
C ALA A 88 -3.95 -2.99 -11.72
N ASP A 89 -2.87 -3.72 -11.48
CA ASP A 89 -2.89 -5.16 -11.24
C ASP A 89 -3.25 -5.46 -9.78
N LEU A 90 -3.00 -4.49 -8.89
CA LEU A 90 -3.41 -4.53 -7.48
C LEU A 90 -3.75 -3.13 -6.99
N ILE A 91 -4.93 -2.98 -6.44
CA ILE A 91 -5.33 -1.82 -5.62
C ILE A 91 -5.33 -2.26 -4.15
N VAL A 92 -4.76 -1.43 -3.27
CA VAL A 92 -4.84 -1.62 -1.82
C VAL A 92 -5.55 -0.42 -1.21
N VAL A 93 -6.53 -0.71 -0.37
CA VAL A 93 -7.32 0.28 0.39
C VAL A 93 -7.55 -0.21 1.81
N ASN A 94 -7.78 0.71 2.74
CA ASN A 94 -8.37 0.41 4.03
C ASN A 94 -9.90 0.58 3.98
N GLU A 95 -10.61 0.36 5.10
CA GLU A 95 -12.08 0.49 5.19
C GLU A 95 -12.57 1.90 4.81
N THR A 96 -11.87 2.94 5.27
CA THR A 96 -12.23 4.33 5.00
C THR A 96 -12.06 4.67 3.53
N GLU A 97 -10.95 4.29 2.96
CA GLU A 97 -10.63 4.47 1.54
C GLU A 97 -11.58 3.66 0.65
N SER A 98 -11.83 2.41 1.02
CA SER A 98 -12.80 1.56 0.31
C SER A 98 -14.19 2.18 0.29
N ALA A 99 -14.64 2.74 1.40
CA ALA A 99 -15.93 3.44 1.47
C ALA A 99 -15.93 4.73 0.62
N TRP A 100 -14.81 5.45 0.57
CA TRP A 100 -14.67 6.68 -0.20
C TRP A 100 -14.70 6.42 -1.71
N TYR A 101 -13.96 5.42 -2.19
CA TYR A 101 -13.91 5.07 -3.62
C TYR A 101 -15.17 4.32 -4.07
N GLY A 102 -15.77 3.51 -3.19
CA GLY A 102 -17.01 2.79 -3.46
C GLY A 102 -16.99 2.01 -4.77
N ALA A 103 -17.99 2.24 -5.61
CA ALA A 103 -18.13 1.54 -6.89
C ALA A 103 -16.99 1.81 -7.89
N SER A 104 -16.19 2.87 -7.71
CA SER A 104 -15.07 3.15 -8.61
C SER A 104 -13.99 2.07 -8.56
N LEU A 105 -13.88 1.32 -7.46
CA LEU A 105 -12.93 0.21 -7.33
C LEU A 105 -13.20 -0.91 -8.35
N SER A 106 -14.44 -1.05 -8.83
CA SER A 106 -14.79 -2.03 -9.86
C SER A 106 -14.16 -1.76 -11.23
N ALA A 107 -13.56 -0.59 -11.43
CA ALA A 107 -12.76 -0.29 -12.62
C ALA A 107 -11.43 -1.07 -12.67
N CYS A 108 -10.95 -1.61 -11.55
CA CYS A 108 -9.74 -2.42 -11.48
C CYS A 108 -9.97 -3.77 -12.16
N ALA A 109 -9.16 -4.09 -13.17
CA ALA A 109 -9.16 -5.41 -13.80
C ALA A 109 -8.30 -6.44 -13.05
N GLY A 110 -7.46 -5.97 -12.11
CA GLY A 110 -6.63 -6.80 -11.25
C GLY A 110 -7.31 -7.14 -9.92
N PHE A 111 -6.53 -7.18 -8.87
CA PHE A 111 -7.02 -7.43 -7.52
C PHE A 111 -7.32 -6.13 -6.77
N VAL A 112 -8.34 -6.17 -5.92
CA VAL A 112 -8.63 -5.15 -4.92
C VAL A 112 -8.47 -5.77 -3.54
N ALA A 113 -7.50 -5.31 -2.77
CA ALA A 113 -7.27 -5.74 -1.40
C ALA A 113 -7.83 -4.68 -0.42
N THR A 114 -8.70 -5.11 0.48
CA THR A 114 -9.22 -4.24 1.55
C THR A 114 -8.70 -4.69 2.90
N THR A 115 -7.96 -3.81 3.58
CA THR A 115 -7.46 -4.06 4.94
C THR A 115 -8.43 -3.51 5.99
N ARG A 116 -8.47 -4.16 7.17
CA ARG A 116 -9.35 -3.80 8.29
C ARG A 116 -8.61 -3.86 9.63
N GLY A 117 -7.39 -3.33 9.66
CA GLY A 117 -6.54 -3.39 10.85
C GLY A 117 -6.36 -4.83 11.34
N ALA A 118 -6.79 -5.13 12.57
CA ALA A 118 -6.79 -6.50 13.12
C ALA A 118 -7.97 -7.36 12.63
N GLY A 119 -8.87 -6.79 11.82
CA GLY A 119 -10.01 -7.49 11.22
C GLY A 119 -9.60 -8.37 10.04
N VAL A 120 -10.60 -8.97 9.39
CA VAL A 120 -10.38 -9.81 8.22
C VAL A 120 -10.09 -8.93 7.00
N ALA A 121 -8.93 -9.10 6.38
CA ALA A 121 -8.62 -8.53 5.09
C ALA A 121 -9.27 -9.37 3.98
N SER A 122 -9.73 -8.72 2.92
CA SER A 122 -10.29 -9.36 1.73
C SER A 122 -9.46 -9.06 0.49
N LEU A 123 -9.45 -9.99 -0.45
CA LEU A 123 -8.90 -9.85 -1.78
C LEU A 123 -9.99 -10.19 -2.78
N GLU A 124 -10.34 -9.26 -3.62
CA GLU A 124 -11.40 -9.38 -4.61
C GLU A 124 -10.82 -9.25 -6.01
N ARG A 125 -11.47 -9.86 -6.99
CA ARG A 125 -11.19 -9.70 -8.41
C ARG A 125 -12.48 -9.74 -9.20
N ASP A 126 -12.67 -8.81 -10.12
CA ASP A 126 -13.91 -8.67 -10.92
C ASP A 126 -15.17 -8.56 -10.02
N GLY A 127 -15.02 -7.99 -8.82
CA GLY A 127 -16.09 -7.85 -7.83
C GLY A 127 -16.44 -9.12 -7.06
N GLU A 128 -15.70 -10.22 -7.27
CA GLU A 128 -15.88 -11.47 -6.56
C GLU A 128 -14.79 -11.67 -5.49
N LEU A 129 -15.18 -12.19 -4.33
CA LEU A 129 -14.25 -12.51 -3.25
C LEU A 129 -13.38 -13.72 -3.67
N VAL A 130 -12.05 -13.48 -3.72
CA VAL A 130 -11.06 -14.51 -4.08
C VAL A 130 -10.40 -15.10 -2.84
N ALA A 131 -10.11 -14.27 -1.85
CA ALA A 131 -9.48 -14.72 -0.60
C ALA A 131 -9.85 -13.83 0.57
N GLU A 132 -9.83 -14.42 1.76
CA GLU A 132 -9.88 -13.72 3.04
C GLU A 132 -8.77 -14.23 3.95
N ALA A 133 -8.19 -13.32 4.73
CA ALA A 133 -7.21 -13.67 5.75
C ALA A 133 -7.35 -12.76 6.97
N ARG A 134 -7.17 -13.35 8.13
CA ARG A 134 -7.08 -12.58 9.38
C ARG A 134 -5.61 -12.42 9.75
N PRO A 135 -5.15 -11.19 10.07
CA PRO A 135 -3.83 -11.01 10.65
C PRO A 135 -3.66 -11.85 11.92
N PRO A 136 -2.48 -12.42 12.18
CA PRO A 136 -2.18 -13.06 13.46
C PRO A 136 -2.45 -12.11 14.62
N ALA A 137 -2.96 -12.64 15.72
CA ALA A 137 -3.19 -11.85 16.93
C ALA A 137 -1.83 -11.42 17.50
N THR A 138 -1.61 -10.12 17.56
CA THR A 138 -0.38 -9.50 18.09
C THR A 138 -0.73 -8.36 19.03
N GLU A 139 0.18 -8.05 19.95
CA GLU A 139 0.09 -6.83 20.74
C GLU A 139 0.65 -5.66 19.92
N ALA A 140 -0.26 -4.81 19.42
CA ALA A 140 0.12 -3.66 18.63
C ALA A 140 0.77 -2.60 19.53
N VAL A 141 1.97 -2.15 19.14
CA VAL A 141 2.74 -1.08 19.78
C VAL A 141 2.62 0.22 18.98
N ASP A 142 2.76 0.10 17.64
CA ASP A 142 2.69 1.24 16.71
C ASP A 142 2.27 0.73 15.33
N ALA A 143 1.11 1.15 14.85
CA ALA A 143 0.58 0.74 13.55
C ALA A 143 1.24 1.46 12.36
N THR A 144 2.19 2.38 12.59
CA THR A 144 2.87 3.14 11.54
C THR A 144 3.63 2.20 10.60
N GLY A 145 3.34 2.28 9.31
CA GLY A 145 3.98 1.44 8.28
C GLY A 145 3.42 0.01 8.15
N ALA A 146 2.42 -0.39 8.98
CA ALA A 146 1.82 -1.71 8.86
C ALA A 146 1.08 -1.89 7.51
N GLY A 147 0.38 -0.85 7.04
CA GLY A 147 -0.28 -0.84 5.73
C GLY A 147 0.71 -0.89 4.57
N ASP A 148 1.82 -0.16 4.68
CA ASP A 148 2.90 -0.17 3.68
C ASP A 148 3.55 -1.55 3.61
N THR A 149 3.79 -2.16 4.77
CA THR A 149 4.34 -3.53 4.88
C THR A 149 3.40 -4.55 4.26
N PHE A 150 2.09 -4.47 4.56
CA PHE A 150 1.07 -5.31 3.93
C PHE A 150 1.09 -5.17 2.42
N THR A 151 1.06 -3.92 1.92
CA THR A 151 1.05 -3.61 0.47
C THR A 151 2.27 -4.18 -0.24
N ALA A 152 3.46 -3.98 0.33
CA ALA A 152 4.70 -4.50 -0.22
C ALA A 152 4.73 -6.03 -0.21
N ALA A 153 4.35 -6.66 0.90
CA ALA A 153 4.33 -8.12 1.04
C ALA A 153 3.34 -8.78 0.07
N LEU A 154 2.11 -8.22 -0.06
CA LEU A 154 1.11 -8.72 -1.00
C LEU A 154 1.59 -8.60 -2.45
N THR A 155 2.14 -7.43 -2.81
CA THR A 155 2.69 -7.20 -4.16
C THR A 155 3.77 -8.21 -4.50
N VAL A 156 4.75 -8.40 -3.62
CA VAL A 156 5.85 -9.35 -3.84
C VAL A 156 5.34 -10.78 -3.97
N ALA A 157 4.44 -11.21 -3.08
CA ALA A 157 3.90 -12.56 -3.10
C ALA A 157 3.12 -12.85 -4.41
N LEU A 158 2.32 -11.89 -4.89
CA LEU A 158 1.59 -12.03 -6.16
C LEU A 158 2.53 -12.04 -7.37
N VAL A 159 3.55 -11.19 -7.39
CA VAL A 159 4.57 -11.16 -8.47
C VAL A 159 5.36 -12.48 -8.52
N GLU A 160 5.62 -13.10 -7.38
CA GLU A 160 6.26 -14.42 -7.30
C GLU A 160 5.32 -15.58 -7.69
N GLY A 161 4.07 -15.29 -8.01
CA GLY A 161 3.08 -16.28 -8.45
C GLY A 161 2.49 -17.13 -7.32
N GLN A 162 2.52 -16.63 -6.08
CA GLN A 162 1.84 -17.31 -4.97
C GLN A 162 0.32 -17.30 -5.20
N ALA A 163 -0.36 -18.34 -4.74
CA ALA A 163 -1.83 -18.38 -4.74
C ALA A 163 -2.39 -17.21 -3.92
N PRO A 164 -3.50 -16.58 -4.35
CA PRO A 164 -4.06 -15.40 -3.71
C PRO A 164 -4.27 -15.54 -2.20
N GLU A 165 -4.73 -16.71 -1.75
CA GLU A 165 -4.95 -16.99 -0.33
C GLU A 165 -3.65 -16.94 0.47
N LYS A 166 -2.58 -17.54 -0.06
CA LYS A 166 -1.25 -17.54 0.57
C LYS A 166 -0.60 -16.17 0.55
N ALA A 167 -0.73 -15.46 -0.57
CA ALA A 167 -0.24 -14.10 -0.71
C ALA A 167 -0.90 -13.15 0.31
N LEU A 168 -2.22 -13.26 0.47
CA LEU A 168 -2.97 -12.46 1.44
C LEU A 168 -2.60 -12.82 2.89
N GLN A 169 -2.47 -14.10 3.22
CA GLN A 169 -2.02 -14.56 4.54
C GLN A 169 -0.63 -14.02 4.87
N PHE A 170 0.30 -14.10 3.93
CA PHE A 170 1.65 -13.56 4.08
C PHE A 170 1.65 -12.06 4.33
N ALA A 171 0.87 -11.31 3.56
CA ALA A 171 0.73 -9.88 3.72
C ALA A 171 0.13 -9.48 5.07
N CYS A 172 -0.91 -10.19 5.51
CA CYS A 172 -1.51 -10.01 6.84
C CYS A 172 -0.51 -10.26 7.97
N ALA A 173 0.27 -11.33 7.87
CA ALA A 173 1.29 -11.66 8.87
C ALA A 173 2.40 -10.60 8.90
N ALA A 174 2.89 -10.15 7.74
CA ALA A 174 3.91 -9.12 7.64
C ALA A 174 3.45 -7.79 8.24
N GLY A 175 2.23 -7.34 7.90
CA GLY A 175 1.65 -6.11 8.45
C GLY A 175 1.44 -6.18 9.97
N ALA A 176 0.97 -7.33 10.48
CA ALA A 176 0.79 -7.56 11.91
C ALA A 176 2.14 -7.51 12.65
N MET A 177 3.18 -8.10 12.09
CA MET A 177 4.54 -8.04 12.68
C MET A 177 5.09 -6.62 12.72
N ALA A 178 4.89 -5.83 11.65
CA ALA A 178 5.31 -4.44 11.65
C ALA A 178 4.66 -3.65 12.79
N ALA A 179 3.39 -3.90 13.09
CA ALA A 179 2.67 -3.22 14.17
C ALA A 179 3.21 -3.54 15.59
N THR A 180 4.05 -4.54 15.77
CA THR A 180 4.60 -4.92 17.10
C THR A 180 5.80 -4.09 17.55
N LYS A 181 6.31 -3.20 16.70
CA LYS A 181 7.51 -2.40 16.98
C LYS A 181 7.26 -0.92 16.70
N MET A 182 7.97 -0.05 17.43
CA MET A 182 7.91 1.40 17.20
C MET A 182 8.56 1.81 15.88
N GLY A 183 7.92 2.75 15.18
CA GLY A 183 8.41 3.40 13.96
C GLY A 183 8.20 2.60 12.68
N ALA A 184 8.15 3.29 11.54
CA ALA A 184 7.85 2.67 10.25
C ALA A 184 8.99 1.77 9.74
N GLN A 185 10.14 2.36 9.40
CA GLN A 185 11.26 1.57 8.83
C GLN A 185 11.89 0.57 9.81
N PRO A 186 12.09 0.90 11.11
CA PRO A 186 12.67 -0.05 12.07
C PRO A 186 11.77 -1.26 12.36
N SER A 187 10.47 -1.15 12.10
CA SER A 187 9.49 -2.20 12.35
C SER A 187 9.39 -3.24 11.23
N LEU A 188 9.92 -2.93 10.04
CA LEU A 188 9.81 -3.81 8.88
C LEU A 188 10.39 -5.20 9.17
N PRO A 189 9.60 -6.29 9.01
CA PRO A 189 10.10 -7.64 9.21
C PRO A 189 10.97 -8.08 8.03
N MET A 190 11.97 -8.91 8.32
CA MET A 190 12.62 -9.69 7.28
C MET A 190 11.66 -10.77 6.78
N ARG A 191 11.71 -11.11 5.50
CA ARG A 191 10.84 -12.15 4.91
C ARG A 191 10.90 -13.48 5.69
N SER A 192 12.08 -13.88 6.15
CA SER A 192 12.31 -15.12 6.92
C SER A 192 11.69 -15.11 8.32
N GLU A 193 11.30 -13.94 8.82
CA GLU A 193 10.62 -13.78 10.12
C GLU A 193 9.11 -13.93 9.99
N VAL A 194 8.56 -13.73 8.78
CA VAL A 194 7.11 -13.79 8.55
C VAL A 194 6.67 -15.25 8.50
N VAL A 195 5.99 -15.68 9.55
CA VAL A 195 5.43 -17.03 9.66
C VAL A 195 3.96 -17.03 9.30
N ILE A 196 3.55 -17.94 8.43
CA ILE A 196 2.15 -18.19 8.10
C ILE A 196 1.75 -19.48 8.82
N ASP A 197 0.67 -19.42 9.62
CA ASP A 197 0.14 -20.61 10.27
C ASP A 197 -0.22 -21.68 9.21
N GLY A 198 0.38 -22.86 9.33
CA GLY A 198 0.10 -24.00 8.45
C GLY A 198 1.23 -24.43 7.50
N GLN A 199 2.47 -23.93 7.70
CA GLN A 199 3.67 -24.52 7.07
C GLN A 199 4.44 -25.39 8.04
#